data_3cac38b73bd4bdcb018687beafcf5429
#
_entry.id   3cac38b73bd4bdcb018687beafcf5429
#
_cell.length_a   1.000
_cell.length_b   1.000
_cell.length_c   1.000
_cell.angle_alpha   90.00
_cell.angle_beta   90.00
_cell.angle_gamma   90.00
#
_symmetry.space_group_name_H-M   'P 1'
#
loop_
_entity.id
_entity.type
_entity.pdbx_description
1 polymer ?
#
loop_
_entity_poly.entity_id
_entity_poly.type
_entity_poly.pdbx_seq_one_letter_code
_entity_poly.pdbx_strand_id
1 'polypeptide(L)'
;MKKNCWILYILLPVFQVNAQVNDLFKINKDSSGFELTMKGASHLASLPLKCITQEFPNKTSHSSNSEKDHVLLPKQLHPVFYGCFDWHSSVHGHWMLIRLLKLFPSMPEATAIREVLNKTITRENVVNEVKYFDIPLTAGWERTYGWAWILKLDEELFSWNNPDAKRWHEALQPLTKKIVELWTNFLPKQTYPNRTGVHPNTAFGLVFAIDYARTEKNIAFEKAIITAAKNIFSNDKNAPASWEPNGSDFLSPCLEEADLMRRIYSPKEFILWFNQFFTGQSLKHLTILPVVSDRTDLQIVHLDGLSFSRSWCMKGIAAVLPDNDARKKLLLRSAVKHLATALPHVVSGEYGGEHWLASFAVYALVN
;
A
#
# COMPACT_ATOMS: atom_id res chain seq x y z
N MET A 1 38.84 -25.48 42.57
CA MET A 1 37.73 -24.57 42.25
C MET A 1 37.55 -24.59 40.72
N LYS A 2 36.58 -25.38 40.23
CA LYS A 2 36.27 -25.45 38.76
C LYS A 2 35.18 -24.42 38.48
N LYS A 3 35.49 -23.43 37.65
CA LYS A 3 34.49 -22.44 37.15
C LYS A 3 33.71 -23.11 36.00
N ASN A 4 32.46 -23.44 36.24
CA ASN A 4 31.53 -23.87 35.17
C ASN A 4 31.10 -22.62 34.38
N CYS A 5 31.54 -22.53 33.13
CA CYS A 5 31.08 -21.57 32.17
C CYS A 5 29.80 -22.05 31.52
N TRP A 6 28.64 -21.49 31.92
CA TRP A 6 27.36 -21.79 31.26
C TRP A 6 27.28 -20.94 29.96
N ILE A 7 27.49 -21.62 28.83
CA ILE A 7 27.21 -21.01 27.51
C ILE A 7 25.69 -21.07 27.33
N LEU A 8 25.06 -19.90 27.47
CA LEU A 8 23.65 -19.71 27.19
C LEU A 8 23.45 -19.72 25.65
N TYR A 9 23.08 -20.87 25.09
CA TYR A 9 22.60 -20.98 23.71
C TYR A 9 21.24 -20.25 23.66
N ILE A 10 21.22 -19.02 23.15
CA ILE A 10 19.99 -18.37 22.74
C ILE A 10 19.52 -19.08 21.47
N LEU A 11 18.63 -20.06 21.66
CA LEU A 11 17.83 -20.63 20.58
C LEU A 11 16.97 -19.52 19.98
N LEU A 12 17.41 -18.93 18.87
CA LEU A 12 16.55 -18.19 18.00
C LEU A 12 15.45 -19.13 17.50
N PRO A 13 14.16 -18.82 17.66
CA PRO A 13 13.11 -19.62 17.07
C PRO A 13 13.31 -19.65 15.56
N VAL A 14 13.74 -20.76 15.02
CA VAL A 14 13.74 -21.05 13.59
C VAL A 14 12.26 -21.14 13.21
N PHE A 15 11.74 -20.07 12.59
CA PHE A 15 10.44 -20.14 11.96
C PHE A 15 10.53 -21.23 10.88
N GLN A 16 9.83 -22.34 11.08
CA GLN A 16 9.57 -23.29 10.02
C GLN A 16 8.60 -22.62 9.03
N VAL A 17 9.14 -21.86 8.11
CA VAL A 17 8.38 -21.37 6.95
C VAL A 17 8.07 -22.59 6.10
N ASN A 18 6.77 -22.82 5.82
CA ASN A 18 6.32 -23.94 4.96
C ASN A 18 7.17 -24.02 3.69
N ALA A 19 7.52 -25.21 3.24
CA ALA A 19 8.35 -25.42 2.04
C ALA A 19 7.82 -24.69 0.80
N GLN A 20 6.49 -24.54 0.68
CA GLN A 20 5.82 -23.81 -0.38
C GLN A 20 6.13 -22.29 -0.35
N VAL A 21 6.22 -21.71 0.86
CA VAL A 21 6.56 -20.27 1.03
C VAL A 21 8.03 -20.03 0.63
N ASN A 22 8.93 -20.96 0.93
CA ASN A 22 10.35 -20.86 0.56
C ASN A 22 10.61 -20.85 -0.95
N ASP A 23 9.72 -21.46 -1.75
CA ASP A 23 9.81 -21.44 -3.21
C ASP A 23 9.36 -20.11 -3.81
N LEU A 24 8.40 -19.44 -3.17
CA LEU A 24 7.80 -18.18 -3.63
C LEU A 24 8.58 -16.96 -3.12
N PHE A 25 9.07 -17.05 -1.88
CA PHE A 25 9.77 -15.97 -1.19
C PHE A 25 11.03 -16.50 -0.53
N LYS A 26 12.19 -16.01 -0.95
CA LYS A 26 13.49 -16.41 -0.37
C LYS A 26 13.87 -15.48 0.76
N ILE A 27 14.28 -16.03 1.89
CA ILE A 27 14.90 -15.23 2.94
C ILE A 27 16.27 -14.75 2.45
N ASN A 28 16.57 -13.46 2.60
CA ASN A 28 17.87 -12.88 2.28
C ASN A 28 18.98 -13.59 3.09
N LYS A 29 20.17 -13.69 2.54
CA LYS A 29 21.31 -14.38 3.17
C LYS A 29 21.64 -13.86 4.58
N ASP A 30 21.43 -12.58 4.82
CA ASP A 30 21.65 -11.92 6.11
C ASP A 30 20.38 -11.90 7.00
N SER A 31 19.29 -12.56 6.58
CA SER A 31 17.98 -12.57 7.25
C SER A 31 17.37 -11.18 7.44
N SER A 32 17.77 -10.20 6.62
CA SER A 32 17.27 -8.81 6.68
C SER A 32 15.92 -8.60 6.02
N GLY A 33 15.40 -9.59 5.29
CA GLY A 33 14.12 -9.50 4.56
C GLY A 33 13.84 -10.73 3.71
N PHE A 34 12.89 -10.57 2.82
CA PHE A 34 12.50 -11.57 1.83
C PHE A 34 12.70 -11.00 0.43
N GLU A 35 13.11 -11.86 -0.48
CA GLU A 35 13.20 -11.61 -1.92
C GLU A 35 12.06 -12.34 -2.63
N LEU A 36 11.34 -11.64 -3.50
CA LEU A 36 10.33 -12.23 -4.37
C LEU A 36 11.02 -13.01 -5.48
N THR A 37 10.68 -14.30 -5.64
CA THR A 37 11.18 -15.12 -6.74
C THR A 37 10.30 -14.95 -7.99
N MET A 38 10.78 -15.37 -9.16
CA MET A 38 9.94 -15.42 -10.37
C MET A 38 8.71 -16.33 -10.17
N LYS A 39 8.85 -17.45 -9.47
CA LYS A 39 7.72 -18.34 -9.14
C LYS A 39 6.71 -17.65 -8.23
N GLY A 40 7.19 -16.86 -7.26
CA GLY A 40 6.35 -16.03 -6.42
C GLY A 40 5.65 -14.91 -7.21
N ALA A 41 6.37 -14.24 -8.11
CA ALA A 41 5.81 -13.22 -8.98
C ALA A 41 4.71 -13.79 -9.89
N SER A 42 4.95 -14.95 -10.50
CA SER A 42 3.96 -15.67 -11.30
C SER A 42 2.72 -16.04 -10.49
N HIS A 43 2.91 -16.61 -9.30
CA HIS A 43 1.79 -16.95 -8.41
C HIS A 43 0.98 -15.70 -8.03
N LEU A 44 1.63 -14.64 -7.57
CA LEU A 44 0.96 -13.40 -7.18
C LEU A 44 0.25 -12.73 -8.34
N ALA A 45 0.84 -12.70 -9.55
CA ALA A 45 0.20 -12.12 -10.74
C ALA A 45 -1.07 -12.86 -11.14
N SER A 46 -1.16 -14.17 -10.88
CA SER A 46 -2.34 -14.96 -11.20
C SER A 46 -3.59 -14.50 -10.44
N LEU A 47 -3.45 -13.88 -9.26
CA LEU A 47 -4.55 -13.46 -8.42
C LEU A 47 -5.34 -12.28 -9.04
N PRO A 48 -4.73 -11.13 -9.37
CA PRO A 48 -5.46 -10.05 -10.04
C PRO A 48 -5.85 -10.43 -11.47
N LEU A 49 -5.08 -11.25 -12.19
CA LEU A 49 -5.48 -11.70 -13.53
C LEU A 49 -6.82 -12.46 -13.53
N LYS A 50 -7.18 -13.12 -12.43
CA LYS A 50 -8.49 -13.78 -12.29
C LYS A 50 -9.64 -12.79 -12.13
N CYS A 51 -9.43 -11.65 -11.46
CA CYS A 51 -10.52 -10.76 -11.06
C CYS A 51 -10.55 -9.42 -11.81
N ILE A 52 -9.44 -8.96 -12.40
CA ILE A 52 -9.30 -7.58 -12.92
C ILE A 52 -10.29 -7.25 -14.05
N THR A 53 -10.76 -8.25 -14.77
CA THR A 53 -11.82 -8.12 -15.80
C THR A 53 -13.11 -8.82 -15.42
N GLN A 54 -13.22 -9.31 -14.19
CA GLN A 54 -14.45 -9.93 -13.66
C GLN A 54 -15.31 -8.83 -13.03
N GLU A 55 -16.47 -8.58 -13.65
CA GLU A 55 -17.37 -7.49 -13.25
C GLU A 55 -18.08 -7.77 -11.91
N PHE A 56 -18.39 -9.03 -11.61
CA PHE A 56 -19.12 -9.42 -10.40
C PHE A 56 -18.41 -10.55 -9.64
N PRO A 57 -18.53 -10.55 -8.27
CA PRO A 57 -19.24 -9.59 -7.42
C PRO A 57 -18.56 -8.21 -7.42
N ASN A 58 -19.34 -7.13 -7.21
CA ASN A 58 -18.80 -5.77 -7.20
C ASN A 58 -19.53 -4.83 -6.22
N LYS A 59 -18.77 -3.93 -5.63
CA LYS A 59 -19.25 -2.85 -4.76
C LYS A 59 -18.86 -1.51 -5.37
N THR A 60 -19.78 -0.88 -6.09
CA THR A 60 -19.50 0.42 -6.75
C THR A 60 -19.37 1.58 -5.78
N SER A 61 -19.95 1.48 -4.59
CA SER A 61 -20.06 2.60 -3.62
C SER A 61 -20.62 3.89 -4.24
N HIS A 62 -21.43 3.76 -5.30
CA HIS A 62 -22.08 4.88 -5.98
C HIS A 62 -23.18 5.48 -5.09
N SER A 63 -23.24 6.81 -5.05
CA SER A 63 -24.30 7.56 -4.35
C SER A 63 -25.29 8.09 -5.37
N SER A 64 -26.52 7.61 -5.34
CA SER A 64 -27.60 8.14 -6.19
C SER A 64 -27.96 9.56 -5.75
N ASN A 65 -27.95 10.47 -6.69
CA ASN A 65 -28.16 11.91 -6.47
C ASN A 65 -29.64 12.30 -6.63
N SER A 66 -30.45 11.50 -7.33
CA SER A 66 -31.90 11.66 -7.47
C SER A 66 -32.56 10.37 -7.92
N GLU A 67 -33.90 10.34 -7.94
CA GLU A 67 -34.68 9.23 -8.51
C GLU A 67 -34.42 8.98 -9.99
N LYS A 68 -33.82 9.95 -10.70
CA LYS A 68 -33.45 9.86 -12.11
C LYS A 68 -32.02 9.34 -12.32
N ASP A 69 -31.28 9.15 -11.24
CA ASP A 69 -29.93 8.61 -11.27
C ASP A 69 -30.01 7.08 -11.41
N HIS A 70 -29.95 6.61 -12.64
CA HIS A 70 -30.00 5.20 -12.94
C HIS A 70 -28.70 4.51 -12.51
N VAL A 71 -28.84 3.42 -11.75
CA VAL A 71 -27.71 2.59 -11.37
C VAL A 71 -27.15 1.91 -12.63
N LEU A 72 -25.95 2.34 -13.03
CA LEU A 72 -25.19 1.71 -14.10
C LEU A 72 -24.47 0.47 -13.60
N LEU A 73 -24.13 -0.43 -14.51
CA LEU A 73 -23.27 -1.58 -14.21
C LEU A 73 -21.84 -1.09 -13.88
N PRO A 74 -21.09 -1.84 -13.06
CA PRO A 74 -19.72 -1.46 -12.68
C PRO A 74 -18.83 -1.04 -13.85
N LYS A 75 -18.83 -1.83 -14.93
CA LYS A 75 -18.06 -1.52 -16.14
C LYS A 75 -18.52 -0.29 -16.90
N GLN A 76 -19.78 0.09 -16.79
CA GLN A 76 -20.32 1.30 -17.41
C GLN A 76 -19.91 2.54 -16.62
N LEU A 77 -19.85 2.42 -15.28
CA LEU A 77 -19.35 3.49 -14.38
C LEU A 77 -17.84 3.64 -14.47
N HIS A 78 -17.13 2.51 -14.47
CA HIS A 78 -15.68 2.41 -14.32
C HIS A 78 -15.05 1.52 -15.39
N PRO A 79 -14.99 1.97 -16.66
CA PRO A 79 -14.57 1.10 -17.77
C PRO A 79 -13.10 0.64 -17.69
N VAL A 80 -12.25 1.31 -16.89
CA VAL A 80 -10.87 0.88 -16.63
C VAL A 80 -10.82 -0.06 -15.42
N PHE A 81 -11.47 0.32 -14.31
CA PHE A 81 -11.27 -0.31 -12.99
C PHE A 81 -12.56 -0.94 -12.42
N TYR A 82 -13.22 -1.78 -13.22
CA TYR A 82 -14.49 -2.41 -12.86
C TYR A 82 -14.38 -3.78 -12.19
N GLY A 83 -13.19 -4.37 -12.17
CA GLY A 83 -12.98 -5.73 -11.65
C GLY A 83 -12.56 -5.78 -10.18
N CYS A 84 -12.20 -6.97 -9.70
CA CYS A 84 -11.65 -7.21 -8.37
C CYS A 84 -12.49 -6.65 -7.21
N PHE A 85 -13.82 -6.81 -7.27
CA PHE A 85 -14.78 -6.44 -6.24
C PHE A 85 -15.08 -4.94 -6.11
N ASP A 86 -14.06 -4.06 -6.07
CA ASP A 86 -14.24 -2.61 -5.98
C ASP A 86 -13.15 -1.85 -6.76
N TRP A 87 -13.36 -0.57 -6.92
CA TRP A 87 -12.53 0.28 -7.75
C TRP A 87 -11.08 0.32 -7.30
N HIS A 88 -10.82 0.59 -6.01
CA HIS A 88 -9.45 0.68 -5.51
C HIS A 88 -8.72 -0.66 -5.56
N SER A 89 -9.40 -1.79 -5.33
CA SER A 89 -8.79 -3.11 -5.48
C SER A 89 -8.40 -3.39 -6.93
N SER A 90 -9.23 -2.95 -7.89
CA SER A 90 -8.86 -3.00 -9.30
C SER A 90 -7.62 -2.13 -9.60
N VAL A 91 -7.57 -0.90 -9.08
CA VAL A 91 -6.42 0.01 -9.28
C VAL A 91 -5.12 -0.60 -8.77
N HIS A 92 -5.08 -1.05 -7.51
CA HIS A 92 -3.83 -1.63 -7.00
C HIS A 92 -3.53 -3.03 -7.56
N GLY A 93 -4.53 -3.74 -8.08
CA GLY A 93 -4.32 -4.92 -8.90
C GLY A 93 -3.58 -4.61 -10.21
N HIS A 94 -3.97 -3.52 -10.91
CA HIS A 94 -3.27 -3.02 -12.08
C HIS A 94 -1.83 -2.58 -11.74
N TRP A 95 -1.66 -1.82 -10.65
CA TRP A 95 -0.33 -1.46 -10.17
C TRP A 95 0.56 -2.68 -9.94
N MET A 96 0.02 -3.70 -9.25
CA MET A 96 0.77 -4.92 -8.94
C MET A 96 1.21 -5.66 -10.20
N LEU A 97 0.32 -5.81 -11.19
CA LEU A 97 0.65 -6.44 -12.47
C LEU A 97 1.77 -5.69 -13.19
N ILE A 98 1.73 -4.36 -13.21
CA ILE A 98 2.77 -3.52 -13.81
C ILE A 98 4.08 -3.66 -13.06
N ARG A 99 4.06 -3.61 -11.73
CA ARG A 99 5.25 -3.78 -10.89
C ARG A 99 5.91 -5.13 -11.09
N LEU A 100 5.12 -6.21 -11.11
CA LEU A 100 5.63 -7.56 -11.34
C LEU A 100 6.18 -7.71 -12.75
N LEU A 101 5.51 -7.18 -13.77
CA LEU A 101 6.00 -7.21 -15.16
C LEU A 101 7.28 -6.42 -15.34
N LYS A 102 7.45 -5.30 -14.62
CA LYS A 102 8.69 -4.50 -14.62
C LYS A 102 9.86 -5.26 -13.98
N LEU A 103 9.62 -5.96 -12.87
CA LEU A 103 10.64 -6.73 -12.15
C LEU A 103 10.97 -8.07 -12.83
N PHE A 104 9.98 -8.71 -13.42
CA PHE A 104 10.08 -10.06 -14.02
C PHE A 104 9.53 -10.07 -15.46
N PRO A 105 10.16 -9.38 -16.40
CA PRO A 105 9.60 -9.20 -17.75
C PRO A 105 9.46 -10.50 -18.55
N SER A 106 10.13 -11.57 -18.14
CA SER A 106 10.10 -12.91 -18.75
C SER A 106 9.21 -13.92 -17.99
N MET A 107 8.40 -13.46 -17.01
CA MET A 107 7.46 -14.34 -16.30
C MET A 107 6.42 -14.96 -17.26
N PRO A 108 5.89 -16.16 -16.97
CA PRO A 108 4.93 -16.83 -17.84
C PRO A 108 3.70 -15.98 -18.17
N GLU A 109 3.21 -15.19 -17.22
CA GLU A 109 2.02 -14.35 -17.33
C GLU A 109 2.27 -13.03 -18.08
N ALA A 110 3.52 -12.71 -18.48
CA ALA A 110 3.89 -11.43 -19.07
C ALA A 110 3.02 -11.02 -20.29
N THR A 111 2.69 -11.99 -21.16
CA THR A 111 1.81 -11.75 -22.32
C THR A 111 0.38 -11.46 -21.87
N ALA A 112 -0.19 -12.27 -21.01
CA ALA A 112 -1.56 -12.08 -20.50
C ALA A 112 -1.71 -10.75 -19.75
N ILE A 113 -0.72 -10.35 -18.97
CA ILE A 113 -0.68 -9.05 -18.29
C ILE A 113 -0.76 -7.92 -19.32
N ARG A 114 0.08 -7.94 -20.36
CA ARG A 114 0.07 -6.92 -21.43
C ARG A 114 -1.28 -6.85 -22.14
N GLU A 115 -1.87 -7.98 -22.47
CA GLU A 115 -3.18 -8.05 -23.13
C GLU A 115 -4.28 -7.41 -22.29
N VAL A 116 -4.33 -7.72 -20.99
CA VAL A 116 -5.30 -7.13 -20.05
C VAL A 116 -5.08 -5.61 -19.95
N LEU A 117 -3.84 -5.16 -19.70
CA LEU A 117 -3.53 -3.73 -19.57
C LEU A 117 -3.80 -2.94 -20.85
N ASN A 118 -3.53 -3.54 -22.02
CA ASN A 118 -3.86 -2.92 -23.33
C ASN A 118 -5.36 -2.79 -23.54
N LYS A 119 -6.18 -3.69 -22.98
CA LYS A 119 -7.64 -3.67 -23.08
C LYS A 119 -8.27 -2.70 -22.08
N THR A 120 -7.74 -2.57 -20.89
CA THR A 120 -8.30 -1.74 -19.82
C THR A 120 -7.79 -0.31 -19.85
N ILE A 121 -6.48 -0.09 -19.93
CA ILE A 121 -5.85 1.25 -19.92
C ILE A 121 -5.78 1.80 -21.36
N THR A 122 -6.95 2.10 -21.93
CA THR A 122 -7.06 2.81 -23.20
C THR A 122 -7.45 4.27 -22.97
N ARG A 123 -7.07 5.16 -23.88
CA ARG A 123 -7.45 6.58 -23.78
C ARG A 123 -8.96 6.76 -23.69
N GLU A 124 -9.73 5.98 -24.44
CA GLU A 124 -11.20 6.03 -24.44
C GLU A 124 -11.77 5.64 -23.07
N ASN A 125 -11.34 4.50 -22.53
CA ASN A 125 -11.80 4.04 -21.22
C ASN A 125 -11.44 5.05 -20.12
N VAL A 126 -10.22 5.58 -20.13
CA VAL A 126 -9.75 6.56 -19.13
C VAL A 126 -10.55 7.87 -19.20
N VAL A 127 -10.84 8.39 -20.40
CA VAL A 127 -11.69 9.59 -20.56
C VAL A 127 -13.10 9.33 -20.03
N ASN A 128 -13.65 8.15 -20.24
CA ASN A 128 -14.95 7.79 -19.68
C ASN A 128 -14.91 7.59 -18.16
N GLU A 129 -13.84 7.02 -17.62
CA GLU A 129 -13.59 6.90 -16.16
C GLU A 129 -13.59 8.27 -15.47
N VAL A 130 -12.95 9.27 -16.08
CA VAL A 130 -12.88 10.64 -15.54
C VAL A 130 -14.25 11.28 -15.39
N LYS A 131 -15.21 10.99 -16.29
CA LYS A 131 -16.57 11.56 -16.23
C LYS A 131 -17.30 11.22 -14.93
N TYR A 132 -16.95 10.11 -14.29
CA TYR A 132 -17.52 9.74 -13.00
C TYR A 132 -17.26 10.81 -11.92
N PHE A 133 -16.08 11.40 -11.92
CA PHE A 133 -15.70 12.44 -10.95
C PHE A 133 -16.36 13.81 -11.19
N ASP A 134 -17.10 13.96 -12.29
CA ASP A 134 -17.89 15.15 -12.62
C ASP A 134 -19.38 14.97 -12.26
N ILE A 135 -19.79 13.77 -11.83
CA ILE A 135 -21.15 13.50 -11.34
C ILE A 135 -21.34 14.22 -9.98
N PRO A 136 -22.51 14.82 -9.70
CA PRO A 136 -22.79 15.37 -8.38
C PRO A 136 -22.58 14.34 -7.26
N LEU A 137 -22.02 14.76 -6.13
CA LEU A 137 -21.72 13.99 -4.93
C LEU A 137 -20.50 13.03 -5.03
N THR A 138 -19.85 12.91 -6.20
CA THR A 138 -18.71 12.00 -6.36
C THR A 138 -17.34 12.63 -6.08
N ALA A 139 -17.25 13.93 -5.85
CA ALA A 139 -15.98 14.65 -5.63
C ALA A 139 -15.16 14.13 -4.41
N GLY A 140 -15.76 13.38 -3.50
CA GLY A 140 -15.07 12.74 -2.36
C GLY A 140 -15.01 11.22 -2.46
N TRP A 141 -15.47 10.66 -3.57
CA TRP A 141 -15.48 9.23 -3.78
C TRP A 141 -14.04 8.68 -3.86
N GLU A 142 -13.81 7.53 -3.22
CA GLU A 142 -12.47 6.90 -3.10
C GLU A 142 -11.38 7.72 -2.38
N ARG A 143 -11.72 8.83 -1.75
CA ARG A 143 -10.79 9.67 -0.99
C ARG A 143 -10.47 9.01 0.37
N THR A 144 -9.21 8.81 0.75
CA THR A 144 -7.96 9.16 0.08
C THR A 144 -7.29 7.96 -0.59
N TYR A 145 -7.73 6.76 -0.27
CA TYR A 145 -7.08 5.49 -0.57
C TYR A 145 -7.01 5.19 -2.08
N GLY A 146 -8.16 5.21 -2.75
CA GLY A 146 -8.20 4.96 -4.18
C GLY A 146 -7.43 6.02 -4.98
N TRP A 147 -7.53 7.30 -4.56
CA TRP A 147 -6.73 8.38 -5.17
C TRP A 147 -5.23 8.14 -5.03
N ALA A 148 -4.79 7.66 -3.86
CA ALA A 148 -3.39 7.34 -3.62
C ALA A 148 -2.89 6.23 -4.55
N TRP A 149 -3.68 5.17 -4.71
CA TRP A 149 -3.30 4.06 -5.58
C TRP A 149 -3.26 4.42 -7.07
N ILE A 150 -4.12 5.33 -7.57
CA ILE A 150 -4.00 5.88 -8.94
C ILE A 150 -2.66 6.60 -9.13
N LEU A 151 -2.27 7.43 -8.16
CA LEU A 151 -0.98 8.12 -8.22
C LEU A 151 0.18 7.14 -8.18
N LYS A 152 0.09 6.10 -7.37
CA LYS A 152 1.11 5.04 -7.31
C LYS A 152 1.22 4.23 -8.60
N LEU A 153 0.08 3.95 -9.24
CA LEU A 153 0.02 3.29 -10.53
C LEU A 153 0.73 4.12 -11.61
N ASP A 154 0.45 5.41 -11.68
CA ASP A 154 1.02 6.30 -12.68
C ASP A 154 2.52 6.56 -12.44
N GLU A 155 2.94 6.70 -11.18
CA GLU A 155 4.36 6.75 -10.77
C GLU A 155 5.14 5.53 -11.26
N GLU A 156 4.56 4.34 -11.13
CA GLU A 156 5.20 3.10 -11.59
C GLU A 156 5.38 3.07 -13.10
N LEU A 157 4.38 3.53 -13.85
CA LEU A 157 4.41 3.62 -15.30
C LEU A 157 5.44 4.66 -15.76
N PHE A 158 5.45 5.86 -15.17
CA PHE A 158 6.37 6.93 -15.50
C PHE A 158 7.83 6.53 -15.27
N SER A 159 8.09 5.85 -14.15
CA SER A 159 9.45 5.42 -13.77
C SER A 159 9.95 4.19 -14.53
N TRP A 160 9.17 3.64 -15.44
CA TRP A 160 9.54 2.47 -16.21
C TRP A 160 9.87 2.81 -17.67
N ASN A 161 11.16 2.78 -18.01
CA ASN A 161 11.63 3.01 -19.39
C ASN A 161 11.26 1.83 -20.31
N ASN A 162 10.00 1.76 -20.73
CA ASN A 162 9.42 0.72 -21.56
C ASN A 162 8.34 1.32 -22.48
N PRO A 163 8.25 0.92 -23.78
CA PRO A 163 7.26 1.44 -24.71
C PRO A 163 5.81 1.22 -24.28
N ASP A 164 5.51 0.07 -23.68
CA ASP A 164 4.16 -0.23 -23.16
C ASP A 164 3.81 0.68 -21.98
N ALA A 165 4.75 0.83 -21.03
CA ALA A 165 4.57 1.71 -19.88
C ALA A 165 4.32 3.16 -20.29
N LYS A 166 5.08 3.66 -21.28
CA LYS A 166 4.89 5.01 -21.83
C LYS A 166 3.48 5.17 -22.40
N ARG A 167 3.01 4.22 -23.19
CA ARG A 167 1.67 4.25 -23.78
C ARG A 167 0.57 4.23 -22.73
N TRP A 168 0.67 3.37 -21.71
CA TRP A 168 -0.30 3.30 -20.62
C TRP A 168 -0.27 4.55 -19.75
N HIS A 169 0.92 5.09 -19.45
CA HIS A 169 1.08 6.37 -18.76
C HIS A 169 0.38 7.52 -19.51
N GLU A 170 0.65 7.67 -20.82
CA GLU A 170 0.01 8.70 -21.66
C GLU A 170 -1.52 8.52 -21.69
N ALA A 171 -2.02 7.29 -21.74
CA ALA A 171 -3.45 7.02 -21.70
C ALA A 171 -4.08 7.37 -20.34
N LEU A 172 -3.37 7.11 -19.21
CA LEU A 172 -3.86 7.33 -17.84
C LEU A 172 -3.89 8.81 -17.43
N GLN A 173 -3.13 9.67 -18.09
CA GLN A 173 -2.93 11.09 -17.74
C GLN A 173 -4.23 11.88 -17.45
N PRO A 174 -5.37 11.73 -18.17
CA PRO A 174 -6.57 12.47 -17.83
C PRO A 174 -7.08 12.16 -16.43
N LEU A 175 -7.05 10.89 -16.03
CA LEU A 175 -7.49 10.47 -14.71
C LEU A 175 -6.52 10.94 -13.62
N THR A 176 -5.22 10.77 -13.83
CA THR A 176 -4.21 11.20 -12.87
C THR A 176 -4.26 12.71 -12.63
N LYS A 177 -4.43 13.52 -13.69
CA LYS A 177 -4.61 14.97 -13.58
C LYS A 177 -5.87 15.34 -12.81
N LYS A 178 -6.98 14.62 -13.04
CA LYS A 178 -8.22 14.81 -12.26
C LYS A 178 -8.01 14.50 -10.78
N ILE A 179 -7.32 13.43 -10.45
CA ILE A 179 -7.00 13.08 -9.05
C ILE A 179 -6.09 14.13 -8.41
N VAL A 180 -5.08 14.65 -9.09
CA VAL A 180 -4.23 15.75 -8.59
C VAL A 180 -5.07 17.02 -8.35
N GLU A 181 -6.01 17.34 -9.24
CA GLU A 181 -6.95 18.45 -9.07
C GLU A 181 -7.80 18.24 -7.79
N LEU A 182 -8.39 17.05 -7.62
CA LEU A 182 -9.21 16.71 -6.45
C LEU A 182 -8.40 16.82 -5.15
N TRP A 183 -7.17 16.32 -5.12
CA TRP A 183 -6.26 16.50 -4.00
C TRP A 183 -5.97 17.97 -3.72
N THR A 184 -5.61 18.74 -4.73
CA THR A 184 -5.28 20.17 -4.60
C THR A 184 -6.45 20.98 -4.05
N ASN A 185 -7.67 20.65 -4.48
CA ASN A 185 -8.91 21.28 -4.00
C ASN A 185 -9.31 20.83 -2.60
N PHE A 186 -8.90 19.63 -2.17
CA PHE A 186 -9.26 19.06 -0.87
C PHE A 186 -8.29 19.47 0.25
N LEU A 187 -6.99 19.45 0.01
CA LEU A 187 -5.96 19.69 1.03
C LEU A 187 -6.18 20.97 1.86
N PRO A 188 -6.53 22.14 1.25
CA PRO A 188 -6.77 23.36 2.02
C PRO A 188 -8.03 23.31 2.91
N LYS A 189 -8.94 22.38 2.65
CA LYS A 189 -10.21 22.22 3.38
C LYS A 189 -10.10 21.23 4.53
N GLN A 190 -9.07 20.40 4.54
CA GLN A 190 -8.89 19.38 5.56
C GLN A 190 -8.36 19.98 6.85
N THR A 191 -9.25 20.24 7.81
CA THR A 191 -8.92 20.78 9.12
C THR A 191 -8.30 19.73 10.04
N TYR A 192 -8.85 18.51 10.01
CA TYR A 192 -8.40 17.37 10.83
C TYR A 192 -8.08 16.16 9.95
N PRO A 193 -7.00 15.42 10.23
CA PRO A 193 -6.69 14.20 9.50
C PRO A 193 -7.57 13.03 9.97
N ASN A 194 -7.80 12.08 9.06
CA ASN A 194 -8.26 10.76 9.44
C ASN A 194 -7.07 9.90 9.88
N ARG A 195 -7.01 9.58 11.17
CA ARG A 195 -6.01 8.70 11.79
C ARG A 195 -6.58 7.30 12.03
N THR A 196 -7.28 6.76 11.03
CA THR A 196 -7.84 5.41 11.09
C THR A 196 -6.91 4.41 10.42
N GLY A 197 -6.98 3.15 10.80
CA GLY A 197 -6.22 2.07 10.15
C GLY A 197 -6.87 1.53 8.86
N VAL A 198 -7.80 2.29 8.26
CA VAL A 198 -8.58 1.89 7.09
C VAL A 198 -8.55 2.96 5.99
N HIS A 199 -9.25 2.73 4.88
CA HIS A 199 -9.22 3.50 3.63
C HIS A 199 -9.07 5.03 3.75
N PRO A 200 -9.80 5.77 4.61
CA PRO A 200 -9.67 7.23 4.64
C PRO A 200 -8.40 7.75 5.34
N ASN A 201 -7.43 6.90 5.68
CA ASN A 201 -6.19 7.32 6.33
C ASN A 201 -5.48 8.43 5.54
N THR A 202 -5.31 9.60 6.19
CA THR A 202 -4.74 10.77 5.53
C THR A 202 -3.24 10.61 5.27
N ALA A 203 -2.50 10.06 6.22
CA ALA A 203 -1.05 9.91 6.11
C ALA A 203 -0.69 8.93 4.99
N PHE A 204 -1.33 7.77 4.91
CA PHE A 204 -1.16 6.82 3.81
C PHE A 204 -1.43 7.48 2.45
N GLY A 205 -2.55 8.20 2.33
CA GLY A 205 -2.88 8.89 1.08
C GLY A 205 -1.81 9.89 0.65
N LEU A 206 -1.26 10.65 1.61
CA LEU A 206 -0.20 11.64 1.36
C LEU A 206 1.17 11.01 1.08
N VAL A 207 1.45 9.80 1.57
CA VAL A 207 2.68 9.05 1.24
C VAL A 207 2.78 8.80 -0.26
N PHE A 208 1.74 8.25 -0.87
CA PHE A 208 1.77 7.98 -2.32
C PHE A 208 1.68 9.27 -3.14
N ALA A 209 0.93 10.26 -2.65
CA ALA A 209 0.84 11.55 -3.33
C ALA A 209 2.18 12.30 -3.37
N ILE A 210 2.97 12.30 -2.29
CA ILE A 210 4.29 12.97 -2.27
C ILE A 210 5.32 12.24 -3.12
N ASP A 211 5.32 10.89 -3.08
CA ASP A 211 6.24 10.08 -3.89
C ASP A 211 5.94 10.30 -5.40
N TYR A 212 4.67 10.29 -5.80
CA TYR A 212 4.22 10.65 -7.16
C TYR A 212 4.66 12.07 -7.55
N ALA A 213 4.35 13.07 -6.72
CA ALA A 213 4.65 14.47 -7.04
C ALA A 213 6.15 14.70 -7.29
N ARG A 214 7.02 14.02 -6.54
CA ARG A 214 8.48 14.07 -6.71
C ARG A 214 8.93 13.36 -7.98
N THR A 215 8.42 12.18 -8.23
CA THR A 215 8.76 11.38 -9.42
C THR A 215 8.38 12.13 -10.70
N GLU A 216 7.18 12.68 -10.77
CA GLU A 216 6.66 13.48 -11.89
C GLU A 216 7.18 14.93 -11.92
N LYS A 217 7.95 15.34 -10.91
CA LYS A 217 8.47 16.71 -10.74
C LYS A 217 7.35 17.77 -10.70
N ASN A 218 6.21 17.41 -10.15
CA ASN A 218 5.09 18.33 -9.93
C ASN A 218 5.31 19.17 -8.68
N ILE A 219 6.11 20.24 -8.82
CA ILE A 219 6.54 21.11 -7.71
C ILE A 219 5.37 21.77 -6.99
N ALA A 220 4.33 22.15 -7.72
CA ALA A 220 3.16 22.80 -7.11
C ALA A 220 2.40 21.83 -6.20
N PHE A 221 2.19 20.60 -6.66
CA PHE A 221 1.51 19.57 -5.88
C PHE A 221 2.37 19.10 -4.69
N GLU A 222 3.68 18.90 -4.90
CA GLU A 222 4.61 18.60 -3.80
C GLU A 222 4.54 19.65 -2.68
N LYS A 223 4.60 20.94 -3.04
CA LYS A 223 4.50 22.05 -2.08
C LYS A 223 3.15 22.03 -1.32
N ALA A 224 2.06 21.77 -2.00
CA ALA A 224 0.74 21.68 -1.37
C ALA A 224 0.68 20.53 -0.34
N ILE A 225 1.22 19.35 -0.69
CA ILE A 225 1.28 18.19 0.20
C ILE A 225 2.15 18.48 1.42
N ILE A 226 3.38 19.03 1.22
CA ILE A 226 4.29 19.37 2.33
C ILE A 226 3.63 20.36 3.29
N THR A 227 2.96 21.38 2.75
CA THR A 227 2.25 22.38 3.56
C THR A 227 1.14 21.73 4.38
N ALA A 228 0.29 20.92 3.74
CA ALA A 228 -0.79 20.23 4.43
C ALA A 228 -0.27 19.26 5.51
N ALA A 229 0.72 18.44 5.18
CA ALA A 229 1.31 17.49 6.14
C ALA A 229 1.91 18.20 7.36
N LYS A 230 2.65 19.29 7.15
CA LYS A 230 3.21 20.09 8.26
C LYS A 230 2.12 20.72 9.11
N ASN A 231 1.10 21.30 8.51
CA ASN A 231 0.00 21.92 9.26
C ASN A 231 -0.76 20.91 10.13
N ILE A 232 -0.90 19.68 9.66
CA ILE A 232 -1.70 18.64 10.31
C ILE A 232 -0.89 17.84 11.34
N PHE A 233 0.35 17.47 11.04
CA PHE A 233 1.09 16.45 11.79
C PHE A 233 2.32 16.97 12.55
N SER A 234 2.79 18.20 12.32
CA SER A 234 4.02 18.69 12.95
C SER A 234 3.99 18.72 14.47
N ASN A 235 2.81 18.95 15.04
CA ASN A 235 2.61 19.11 16.48
C ASN A 235 2.23 17.81 17.19
N ASP A 236 2.11 16.70 16.45
CA ASP A 236 1.71 15.42 17.03
C ASP A 236 2.82 14.85 17.91
N LYS A 237 2.43 14.40 19.10
CA LYS A 237 3.31 13.88 20.14
C LYS A 237 2.64 12.72 20.85
N ASN A 238 3.46 11.82 21.44
CA ASN A 238 2.97 10.72 22.26
C ASN A 238 1.90 9.89 21.55
N ALA A 239 2.20 9.43 20.33
CA ALA A 239 1.28 8.65 19.50
C ALA A 239 0.56 7.55 20.31
N PRO A 240 -0.78 7.46 20.21
CA PRO A 240 -1.61 6.55 21.02
C PRO A 240 -1.53 5.10 20.49
N ALA A 241 -0.32 4.59 20.31
CA ALA A 241 -0.05 3.26 19.74
C ALA A 241 -0.71 2.10 20.48
N SER A 242 -1.07 2.30 21.77
CA SER A 242 -1.77 1.29 22.56
C SER A 242 -3.18 0.98 22.07
N TRP A 243 -3.74 1.80 21.20
CA TRP A 243 -5.05 1.58 20.58
C TRP A 243 -4.96 0.73 19.29
N GLU A 244 -3.74 0.49 18.81
CA GLU A 244 -3.52 -0.37 17.63
C GLU A 244 -3.23 -1.83 18.02
N PRO A 245 -3.79 -2.80 17.28
CA PRO A 245 -4.73 -2.60 16.16
C PRO A 245 -6.13 -2.30 16.65
N ASN A 246 -6.88 -1.51 15.87
CA ASN A 246 -8.31 -1.33 16.03
C ASN A 246 -9.03 -2.31 15.09
N GLY A 247 -10.08 -2.98 15.54
CA GLY A 247 -11.01 -3.85 14.83
C GLY A 247 -10.46 -4.58 13.60
N SER A 248 -10.56 -3.92 12.46
CA SER A 248 -10.17 -4.44 11.13
C SER A 248 -9.14 -3.56 10.43
N ASP A 249 -8.18 -3.01 11.18
CA ASP A 249 -7.10 -2.22 10.62
C ASP A 249 -6.28 -3.03 9.61
N PHE A 250 -5.98 -2.43 8.47
CA PHE A 250 -4.98 -2.92 7.50
C PHE A 250 -3.83 -1.94 7.30
N LEU A 251 -3.92 -0.76 7.91
CA LEU A 251 -2.87 0.24 8.02
C LEU A 251 -2.58 0.51 9.50
N SER A 252 -1.34 0.86 9.83
CA SER A 252 -0.98 1.30 11.18
C SER A 252 -1.02 2.82 11.23
N PRO A 253 -2.03 3.46 11.82
CA PRO A 253 -2.15 4.92 11.83
C PRO A 253 -0.88 5.64 12.28
N CYS A 254 -0.28 5.18 13.39
CA CYS A 254 0.93 5.79 13.92
C CYS A 254 2.16 5.58 13.03
N LEU A 255 2.32 4.40 12.42
CA LEU A 255 3.46 4.15 11.54
C LEU A 255 3.29 4.82 10.18
N GLU A 256 2.08 4.89 9.63
CA GLU A 256 1.80 5.63 8.38
C GLU A 256 2.11 7.13 8.55
N GLU A 257 1.77 7.71 9.70
CA GLU A 257 2.11 9.10 10.00
C GLU A 257 3.64 9.29 10.07
N ALA A 258 4.35 8.39 10.75
CA ALA A 258 5.80 8.46 10.80
C ALA A 258 6.46 8.20 9.42
N ASP A 259 5.89 7.33 8.60
CA ASP A 259 6.35 7.06 7.24
C ASP A 259 6.12 8.25 6.29
N LEU A 260 5.02 8.99 6.49
CA LEU A 260 4.82 10.28 5.83
C LEU A 260 5.86 11.30 6.29
N MET A 261 6.00 11.51 7.60
CA MET A 261 6.80 12.62 8.13
C MET A 261 8.31 12.45 7.85
N ARG A 262 8.82 11.21 7.69
CA ARG A 262 10.20 11.00 7.20
C ARG A 262 10.42 11.47 5.76
N ARG A 263 9.35 11.59 4.96
CA ARG A 263 9.40 12.15 3.60
C ARG A 263 9.30 13.68 3.60
N ILE A 264 8.66 14.25 4.61
CA ILE A 264 8.40 15.70 4.71
C ILE A 264 9.59 16.44 5.34
N TYR A 265 10.20 15.84 6.34
CA TYR A 265 11.32 16.42 7.07
C TYR A 265 12.68 15.99 6.52
N SER A 266 13.70 16.83 6.74
CA SER A 266 15.08 16.38 6.63
C SER A 266 15.36 15.30 7.70
N PRO A 267 16.39 14.44 7.54
CA PRO A 267 16.70 13.40 8.52
C PRO A 267 16.88 13.94 9.96
N LYS A 268 17.48 15.12 10.13
CA LYS A 268 17.64 15.74 11.44
C LYS A 268 16.31 16.17 12.06
N GLU A 269 15.48 16.86 11.28
CA GLU A 269 14.15 17.30 11.72
C GLU A 269 13.27 16.11 12.05
N PHE A 270 13.30 15.07 11.21
CA PHE A 270 12.55 13.84 11.43
C PHE A 270 12.90 13.19 12.76
N ILE A 271 14.19 13.03 13.09
CA ILE A 271 14.63 12.43 14.35
C ILE A 271 14.11 13.23 15.55
N LEU A 272 14.15 14.57 15.50
CA LEU A 272 13.65 15.43 16.57
C LEU A 272 12.14 15.25 16.77
N TRP A 273 11.38 15.24 15.68
CA TRP A 273 9.93 15.00 15.70
C TRP A 273 9.62 13.56 16.16
N PHE A 274 10.30 12.55 15.62
CA PHE A 274 10.11 11.13 15.93
C PHE A 274 10.35 10.82 17.41
N ASN A 275 11.31 11.50 18.05
CA ASN A 275 11.59 11.38 19.49
C ASN A 275 10.46 11.91 20.37
N GLN A 276 9.65 12.83 19.88
CA GLN A 276 8.48 13.36 20.59
C GLN A 276 7.23 12.55 20.25
N PHE A 277 7.14 12.03 19.03
CA PHE A 277 6.00 11.28 18.52
C PHE A 277 5.91 9.89 19.16
N PHE A 278 7.01 9.15 19.25
CA PHE A 278 7.04 7.84 19.87
C PHE A 278 7.78 7.83 21.21
N THR A 279 7.12 7.30 22.24
CA THR A 279 7.82 6.77 23.43
C THR A 279 8.43 5.41 23.10
N GLY A 280 9.45 4.97 23.88
CA GLY A 280 10.00 3.63 23.71
C GLY A 280 8.99 2.50 23.90
N GLN A 281 7.98 2.71 24.77
CA GLN A 281 6.89 1.74 24.98
C GLN A 281 5.91 1.72 23.82
N SER A 282 5.49 2.88 23.30
CA SER A 282 4.55 2.96 22.18
C SER A 282 5.13 2.34 20.91
N LEU A 283 6.39 2.58 20.61
CA LEU A 283 7.05 1.95 19.46
C LEU A 283 7.18 0.43 19.61
N LYS A 284 7.51 -0.07 20.82
CA LYS A 284 7.55 -1.51 21.10
C LYS A 284 6.19 -2.16 20.93
N HIS A 285 5.10 -1.50 21.32
CA HIS A 285 3.75 -2.01 21.14
C HIS A 285 3.45 -2.31 19.67
N LEU A 286 3.83 -1.43 18.75
CA LEU A 286 3.63 -1.60 17.31
C LEU A 286 4.45 -2.76 16.70
N THR A 287 5.44 -3.28 17.42
CA THR A 287 6.21 -4.46 16.98
C THR A 287 5.54 -5.80 17.34
N ILE A 288 4.43 -5.77 18.08
CA ILE A 288 3.63 -6.96 18.40
C ILE A 288 2.83 -7.37 17.15
N LEU A 289 2.94 -8.65 16.80
CA LEU A 289 2.21 -9.18 15.64
C LEU A 289 0.69 -9.14 15.89
N PRO A 290 -0.14 -8.71 14.93
CA PRO A 290 -1.59 -8.81 15.06
C PRO A 290 -2.03 -10.27 15.07
N VAL A 291 -3.11 -10.56 15.80
CA VAL A 291 -3.74 -11.88 15.84
C VAL A 291 -4.95 -11.88 14.93
N VAL A 292 -4.93 -12.70 13.88
CA VAL A 292 -6.07 -12.90 12.97
C VAL A 292 -6.83 -14.12 13.41
N SER A 293 -7.98 -13.92 14.06
CA SER A 293 -8.77 -14.99 14.65
C SER A 293 -9.58 -15.80 13.64
N ASP A 294 -10.02 -15.15 12.55
CA ASP A 294 -10.78 -15.78 11.48
C ASP A 294 -10.42 -15.14 10.14
N ARG A 295 -9.82 -15.90 9.22
CA ARG A 295 -9.44 -15.42 7.88
C ARG A 295 -10.55 -15.56 6.86
N THR A 296 -11.65 -16.23 7.21
CA THR A 296 -12.85 -16.31 6.34
C THR A 296 -13.75 -15.10 6.52
N ASP A 297 -13.61 -14.34 7.61
CA ASP A 297 -14.28 -13.07 7.81
C ASP A 297 -13.58 -11.97 6.99
N LEU A 298 -14.37 -11.31 6.12
CA LEU A 298 -13.88 -10.31 5.17
C LEU A 298 -13.31 -9.04 5.81
N GLN A 299 -13.54 -8.81 7.10
CA GLN A 299 -12.99 -7.68 7.85
C GLN A 299 -11.83 -8.09 8.74
N ILE A 300 -11.94 -9.23 9.46
CA ILE A 300 -10.86 -9.70 10.34
C ILE A 300 -9.58 -10.04 9.56
N VAL A 301 -9.72 -10.54 8.32
CA VAL A 301 -8.58 -10.80 7.42
C VAL A 301 -7.76 -9.54 7.09
N HIS A 302 -8.31 -8.35 7.27
CA HIS A 302 -7.58 -7.09 7.12
C HIS A 302 -6.34 -7.00 8.02
N LEU A 303 -6.32 -7.67 9.16
CA LEU A 303 -5.17 -7.71 10.07
C LEU A 303 -3.93 -8.39 9.46
N ASP A 304 -4.07 -9.24 8.45
CA ASP A 304 -2.93 -9.72 7.66
C ASP A 304 -2.35 -8.57 6.81
N GLY A 305 -3.21 -7.70 6.27
CA GLY A 305 -2.80 -6.45 5.60
C GLY A 305 -2.05 -5.49 6.52
N LEU A 306 -2.46 -5.40 7.78
CA LEU A 306 -1.75 -4.62 8.81
C LEU A 306 -0.31 -5.10 8.99
N SER A 307 -0.06 -6.40 8.91
CA SER A 307 1.30 -6.92 8.99
C SER A 307 2.16 -6.43 7.83
N PHE A 308 1.64 -6.36 6.61
CA PHE A 308 2.35 -5.80 5.48
C PHE A 308 2.58 -4.29 5.63
N SER A 309 1.56 -3.52 6.03
CA SER A 309 1.70 -2.07 6.21
C SER A 309 2.70 -1.72 7.30
N ARG A 310 2.67 -2.41 8.42
CA ARG A 310 3.69 -2.25 9.48
C ARG A 310 5.09 -2.55 8.97
N SER A 311 5.24 -3.58 8.13
CA SER A 311 6.54 -3.95 7.57
C SER A 311 7.12 -2.84 6.69
N TRP A 312 6.36 -2.32 5.71
CA TRP A 312 6.90 -1.27 4.84
C TRP A 312 7.17 0.05 5.58
N CYS A 313 6.29 0.46 6.49
CA CYS A 313 6.52 1.64 7.31
C CYS A 313 7.78 1.49 8.18
N MET A 314 7.96 0.35 8.87
CA MET A 314 9.12 0.09 9.70
C MET A 314 10.42 0.09 8.90
N LYS A 315 10.44 -0.51 7.71
CA LYS A 315 11.60 -0.46 6.79
C LYS A 315 11.92 0.97 6.38
N GLY A 316 10.90 1.71 5.93
CA GLY A 316 11.06 3.10 5.51
C GLY A 316 11.56 4.02 6.63
N ILE A 317 11.02 3.90 7.83
CA ILE A 317 11.47 4.65 9.01
C ILE A 317 12.90 4.27 9.37
N ALA A 318 13.22 2.97 9.40
CA ALA A 318 14.56 2.49 9.71
C ALA A 318 15.63 3.00 8.73
N ALA A 319 15.26 3.17 7.45
CA ALA A 319 16.20 3.66 6.41
C ALA A 319 16.74 5.07 6.70
N VAL A 320 15.99 5.92 7.40
CA VAL A 320 16.40 7.30 7.72
C VAL A 320 16.98 7.47 9.12
N LEU A 321 16.93 6.42 9.96
CA LEU A 321 17.55 6.43 11.29
C LEU A 321 19.06 6.15 11.19
N PRO A 322 19.88 6.79 12.05
CA PRO A 322 21.31 6.50 12.15
C PRO A 322 21.61 5.02 12.45
N ASP A 323 22.73 4.52 11.98
CA ASP A 323 23.10 3.10 12.16
C ASP A 323 23.26 2.70 13.63
N ASN A 324 23.66 3.63 14.49
CA ASN A 324 23.80 3.45 15.93
C ASN A 324 22.49 3.62 16.71
N ASP A 325 21.38 3.98 16.05
CA ASP A 325 20.08 4.07 16.72
C ASP A 325 19.49 2.67 16.97
N ALA A 326 19.27 2.33 18.23
CA ALA A 326 18.74 1.02 18.62
C ALA A 326 17.35 0.73 18.01
N ARG A 327 16.57 1.78 17.71
CA ARG A 327 15.25 1.67 17.07
C ARG A 327 15.35 1.16 15.64
N LYS A 328 16.41 1.51 14.90
CA LYS A 328 16.66 0.99 13.55
C LYS A 328 16.68 -0.53 13.54
N LYS A 329 17.46 -1.15 14.41
CA LYS A 329 17.56 -2.61 14.54
C LYS A 329 16.24 -3.24 15.00
N LEU A 330 15.53 -2.60 15.93
CA LEU A 330 14.21 -3.06 16.38
C LEU A 330 13.21 -3.08 15.24
N LEU A 331 13.10 -1.99 14.46
CA LEU A 331 12.16 -1.85 13.35
C LEU A 331 12.45 -2.84 12.23
N LEU A 332 13.71 -3.00 11.81
CA LEU A 332 14.08 -3.95 10.76
C LEU A 332 13.75 -5.39 11.14
N ARG A 333 14.07 -5.79 12.37
CA ARG A 333 13.72 -7.13 12.88
C ARG A 333 12.21 -7.36 12.94
N SER A 334 11.46 -6.33 13.35
CA SER A 334 10.01 -6.41 13.41
C SER A 334 9.40 -6.47 12.02
N ALA A 335 9.88 -5.68 11.06
CA ALA A 335 9.44 -5.71 9.67
C ALA A 335 9.53 -7.13 9.07
N VAL A 336 10.67 -7.81 9.27
CA VAL A 336 10.86 -9.19 8.81
C VAL A 336 9.87 -10.15 9.47
N LYS A 337 9.61 -10.01 10.78
CA LYS A 337 8.66 -10.86 11.50
C LYS A 337 7.22 -10.69 10.97
N HIS A 338 6.81 -9.44 10.71
CA HIS A 338 5.49 -9.16 10.15
C HIS A 338 5.35 -9.78 8.76
N LEU A 339 6.35 -9.64 7.88
CA LEU A 339 6.36 -10.31 6.56
C LEU A 339 6.28 -11.83 6.70
N ALA A 340 7.13 -12.44 7.55
CA ALA A 340 7.16 -13.88 7.74
C ALA A 340 5.81 -14.46 8.20
N THR A 341 5.07 -13.68 9.00
CA THR A 341 3.75 -14.10 9.51
C THR A 341 2.65 -13.98 8.44
N ALA A 342 2.65 -12.90 7.63
CA ALA A 342 1.56 -12.63 6.71
C ALA A 342 1.73 -13.31 5.33
N LEU A 343 2.97 -13.48 4.83
CA LEU A 343 3.24 -14.06 3.50
C LEU A 343 2.57 -15.44 3.26
N PRO A 344 2.54 -16.38 4.23
CA PRO A 344 1.86 -17.66 4.01
C PRO A 344 0.36 -17.52 3.70
N HIS A 345 -0.28 -16.45 4.14
CA HIS A 345 -1.72 -16.24 4.03
C HIS A 345 -2.15 -15.54 2.73
N VAL A 346 -1.21 -14.99 1.97
CA VAL A 346 -1.49 -14.43 0.63
C VAL A 346 -1.70 -15.52 -0.42
N VAL A 347 -1.30 -16.75 -0.11
CA VAL A 347 -1.31 -17.89 -1.05
C VAL A 347 -2.24 -19.02 -0.57
N SER A 348 -3.18 -18.71 0.31
CA SER A 348 -4.02 -19.70 0.99
C SER A 348 -5.19 -20.23 0.16
N GLY A 349 -5.58 -19.57 -0.92
CA GLY A 349 -6.74 -19.94 -1.75
C GLY A 349 -8.06 -19.29 -1.30
N GLU A 350 -8.05 -18.39 -0.32
CA GLU A 350 -9.22 -17.69 0.20
C GLU A 350 -9.49 -16.39 -0.55
N TYR A 351 -10.45 -16.36 -1.47
CA TYR A 351 -10.75 -15.21 -2.37
C TYR A 351 -10.98 -13.88 -1.63
N GLY A 352 -11.58 -13.91 -0.44
CA GLY A 352 -11.92 -12.72 0.34
C GLY A 352 -10.72 -11.84 0.73
N GLY A 353 -9.54 -12.45 0.90
CA GLY A 353 -8.28 -11.75 1.17
C GLY A 353 -7.37 -11.63 -0.06
N GLU A 354 -7.33 -12.63 -0.90
CA GLU A 354 -6.33 -12.77 -1.95
C GLU A 354 -6.31 -11.63 -2.99
N HIS A 355 -7.48 -11.10 -3.37
CA HIS A 355 -7.57 -10.10 -4.44
C HIS A 355 -6.88 -8.78 -4.09
N TRP A 356 -6.71 -8.44 -2.81
CA TRP A 356 -6.08 -7.20 -2.37
C TRP A 356 -4.79 -7.41 -1.55
N LEU A 357 -4.71 -8.46 -0.71
CA LEU A 357 -3.52 -8.76 0.10
C LEU A 357 -2.26 -8.97 -0.74
N ALA A 358 -2.41 -9.52 -1.94
CA ALA A 358 -1.29 -9.74 -2.85
C ALA A 358 -0.57 -8.44 -3.23
N SER A 359 -1.30 -7.34 -3.47
CA SER A 359 -0.70 -6.03 -3.76
C SER A 359 0.04 -5.46 -2.55
N PHE A 360 -0.48 -5.65 -1.35
CA PHE A 360 0.18 -5.28 -0.10
C PHE A 360 1.48 -6.09 0.11
N ALA A 361 1.42 -7.40 -0.14
CA ALA A 361 2.61 -8.25 -0.07
C ALA A 361 3.68 -7.80 -1.07
N VAL A 362 3.31 -7.56 -2.33
CA VAL A 362 4.25 -7.05 -3.35
C VAL A 362 4.81 -5.72 -2.90
N TYR A 363 3.98 -4.77 -2.43
CA TYR A 363 4.46 -3.46 -1.98
C TYR A 363 5.45 -3.59 -0.81
N ALA A 364 5.16 -4.43 0.18
CA ALA A 364 6.04 -4.65 1.33
C ALA A 364 7.36 -5.38 0.99
N LEU A 365 7.36 -6.23 -0.05
CA LEU A 365 8.54 -6.96 -0.49
C LEU A 365 9.52 -6.10 -1.29
N VAL A 366 9.01 -5.21 -2.16
CA VAL A 366 9.81 -4.55 -3.19
C VAL A 366 10.08 -3.06 -2.94
N ASN A 367 9.66 -2.52 -1.77
CA ASN A 367 9.91 -1.14 -1.35
C ASN A 367 10.66 -1.03 -0.03
#